data_313aaa3382e82feb981fbb633afa00c0
#
_entry.id   313aaa3382e82feb981fbb633afa00c0
#
_cell.length_a   1.000
_cell.length_b   1.000
_cell.length_c   1.000
_cell.angle_alpha   90.00
_cell.angle_beta   90.00
_cell.angle_gamma   90.00
#
_symmetry.space_group_name_H-M   'P 1'
#
loop_
_entity.id
_entity.type
_entity.pdbx_description
1 polymer ?
#
loop_
_entity_poly.entity_id
_entity_poly.type
_entity_poly.pdbx_seq_one_letter_code
_entity_poly.pdbx_strand_id
1 'polypeptide(L)'
;ARQLVIWDINEQNIATTEAEFSKLGKVKGYRVDVSDAEAVEAAYAQTRKECGEVDILINCAGIVTGNKTFEQQSVSDIERTMNINVKAPMLVALQVLGGMLERDHGHICNIASAAGMISNPKMSVYAASKWAVIGWSDSLRIELHQRRSKVRVTTVAPYFINTGMFDGVKSSFFSILEPEKTSRKILRAIERNTDFRGLPWSYHFFRLCQGLLPVSWFDTIVGNWLGIYSAMDNFTGRKK
;
A
#
# COMPACT_ATOMS: atom_id res chain seq x y z
N ALA A 1 14.87 -5.32 -13.22
CA ALA A 1 15.52 -4.13 -12.64
C ALA A 1 17.04 -4.31 -12.69
N ARG A 2 17.81 -3.24 -12.81
CA ARG A 2 19.27 -3.29 -12.71
C ARG A 2 19.73 -3.44 -11.28
N GLN A 3 18.99 -2.82 -10.36
CA GLN A 3 19.28 -2.79 -8.95
C GLN A 3 17.97 -2.71 -8.16
N LEU A 4 17.91 -3.37 -7.01
CA LEU A 4 16.86 -3.24 -6.02
C LEU A 4 17.38 -2.44 -4.83
N VAL A 5 16.64 -1.43 -4.41
CA VAL A 5 16.89 -0.68 -3.18
C VAL A 5 15.74 -0.96 -2.22
N ILE A 6 16.07 -1.24 -0.97
CA ILE A 6 15.11 -1.59 0.08
C ILE A 6 15.25 -0.59 1.22
N TRP A 7 14.14 0.05 1.59
CA TRP A 7 14.01 0.85 2.80
C TRP A 7 13.07 0.16 3.76
N ASP A 8 13.55 -0.17 4.92
CA ASP A 8 12.76 -0.75 6.03
C ASP A 8 13.26 -0.17 7.36
N ILE A 9 12.39 -0.11 8.36
CA ILE A 9 12.79 0.28 9.72
C ILE A 9 13.50 -0.87 10.46
N ASN A 10 13.30 -2.11 10.00
CA ASN A 10 13.80 -3.33 10.62
C ASN A 10 15.06 -3.83 9.89
N GLU A 11 16.21 -3.70 10.55
CA GLU A 11 17.51 -4.14 10.03
C GLU A 11 17.57 -5.64 9.70
N GLN A 12 16.89 -6.48 10.49
CA GLN A 12 16.86 -7.91 10.25
C GLN A 12 16.12 -8.26 8.95
N ASN A 13 15.01 -7.54 8.66
CA ASN A 13 14.29 -7.71 7.40
C ASN A 13 15.18 -7.32 6.22
N ILE A 14 15.92 -6.21 6.36
CA ILE A 14 16.85 -5.73 5.33
C ILE A 14 17.90 -6.79 5.06
N ALA A 15 18.62 -7.26 6.09
CA ALA A 15 19.68 -8.24 5.96
C ALA A 15 19.18 -9.55 5.33
N THR A 16 18.01 -10.04 5.75
CA THR A 16 17.38 -11.24 5.18
C THR A 16 17.06 -11.06 3.70
N THR A 17 16.49 -9.91 3.34
CA THR A 17 16.10 -9.63 1.95
C THR A 17 17.33 -9.41 1.07
N GLU A 18 18.36 -8.72 1.56
CA GLU A 18 19.64 -8.58 0.84
C GLU A 18 20.29 -9.93 0.58
N ALA A 19 20.33 -10.82 1.58
CA ALA A 19 20.91 -12.16 1.43
C ALA A 19 20.14 -13.03 0.41
N GLU A 20 18.81 -12.90 0.38
CA GLU A 20 17.96 -13.62 -0.56
C GLU A 20 18.14 -13.11 -1.99
N PHE A 21 18.03 -11.80 -2.20
CA PHE A 21 17.99 -11.20 -3.53
C PHE A 21 19.37 -10.91 -4.12
N SER A 22 20.45 -10.87 -3.34
CA SER A 22 21.82 -10.71 -3.84
C SER A 22 22.22 -11.80 -4.85
N LYS A 23 21.60 -12.98 -4.77
CA LYS A 23 21.78 -14.08 -5.72
C LYS A 23 21.16 -13.80 -7.10
N LEU A 24 20.23 -12.85 -7.17
CA LEU A 24 19.49 -12.51 -8.38
C LEU A 24 19.97 -11.21 -9.03
N GLY A 25 20.67 -10.36 -8.30
CA GLY A 25 21.14 -9.08 -8.80
C GLY A 25 21.70 -8.16 -7.72
N LYS A 26 21.94 -6.91 -8.07
CA LYS A 26 22.40 -5.91 -7.12
C LYS A 26 21.27 -5.50 -6.18
N VAL A 27 21.48 -5.64 -4.90
CA VAL A 27 20.55 -5.23 -3.84
C VAL A 27 21.28 -4.33 -2.85
N LYS A 28 20.59 -3.32 -2.36
CA LYS A 28 21.10 -2.41 -1.33
C LYS A 28 19.97 -2.07 -0.36
N GLY A 29 20.19 -2.28 0.91
CA GLY A 29 19.24 -1.94 1.96
C GLY A 29 19.70 -0.74 2.78
N TYR A 30 18.74 0.04 3.25
CA TYR A 30 18.96 1.14 4.18
C TYR A 30 17.90 1.08 5.28
N ARG A 31 18.33 1.28 6.53
CA ARG A 31 17.40 1.45 7.64
C ARG A 31 16.80 2.85 7.58
N VAL A 32 15.52 2.95 7.31
CA VAL A 32 14.81 4.23 7.16
C VAL A 32 13.46 4.17 7.89
N ASP A 33 13.21 5.12 8.76
CA ASP A 33 11.85 5.41 9.22
C ASP A 33 11.19 6.34 8.19
N VAL A 34 10.33 5.77 7.36
CA VAL A 34 9.65 6.52 6.29
C VAL A 34 8.62 7.54 6.81
N SER A 35 8.30 7.53 8.10
CA SER A 35 7.43 8.55 8.73
C SER A 35 8.19 9.82 9.13
N ASP A 36 9.51 9.77 9.15
CA ASP A 36 10.42 10.89 9.43
C ASP A 36 10.87 11.53 8.11
N ALA A 37 10.56 12.81 7.93
CA ALA A 37 10.85 13.53 6.70
C ALA A 37 12.36 13.73 6.48
N GLU A 38 13.13 14.00 7.54
CA GLU A 38 14.58 14.20 7.45
C GLU A 38 15.28 12.88 7.12
N ALA A 39 14.84 11.78 7.74
CA ALA A 39 15.35 10.44 7.44
C ALA A 39 15.08 10.05 5.98
N VAL A 40 13.89 10.36 5.44
CA VAL A 40 13.53 10.12 4.04
C VAL A 40 14.40 10.93 3.08
N GLU A 41 14.62 12.22 3.34
CA GLU A 41 15.46 13.08 2.53
C GLU A 41 16.92 12.58 2.50
N ALA A 42 17.49 12.30 3.66
CA ALA A 42 18.85 11.79 3.79
C ALA A 42 19.03 10.44 3.09
N ALA A 43 18.07 9.51 3.27
CA ALA A 43 18.10 8.21 2.63
C ALA A 43 17.97 8.32 1.10
N TYR A 44 17.17 9.25 0.60
CA TYR A 44 17.04 9.46 -0.84
C TYR A 44 18.34 10.05 -1.43
N ALA A 45 18.95 11.02 -0.78
CA ALA A 45 20.25 11.58 -1.19
C ALA A 45 21.33 10.48 -1.24
N GLN A 46 21.38 9.63 -0.22
CA GLN A 46 22.30 8.48 -0.20
C GLN A 46 21.98 7.46 -1.30
N THR A 47 20.72 7.13 -1.51
CA THR A 47 20.28 6.23 -2.59
C THR A 47 20.69 6.75 -3.96
N ARG A 48 20.48 8.04 -4.24
CA ARG A 48 20.91 8.64 -5.52
C ARG A 48 22.43 8.57 -5.71
N LYS A 49 23.18 8.88 -4.66
CA LYS A 49 24.65 8.86 -4.70
C LYS A 49 25.22 7.47 -4.96
N GLU A 50 24.65 6.43 -4.32
CA GLU A 50 25.21 5.07 -4.37
C GLU A 50 24.58 4.19 -5.47
N CYS A 51 23.33 4.43 -5.79
CA CYS A 51 22.53 3.55 -6.67
C CYS A 51 22.05 4.24 -7.96
N GLY A 52 22.12 5.57 -8.02
CA GLY A 52 21.62 6.36 -9.14
C GLY A 52 20.15 6.74 -9.01
N GLU A 53 19.55 7.13 -10.11
CA GLU A 53 18.17 7.61 -10.16
C GLU A 53 17.16 6.45 -9.97
N VAL A 54 16.06 6.78 -9.31
CA VAL A 54 14.95 5.84 -9.06
C VAL A 54 14.00 5.86 -10.25
N ASP A 55 13.88 4.74 -10.95
CA ASP A 55 12.94 4.59 -12.07
C ASP A 55 11.58 4.07 -11.61
N ILE A 56 11.55 3.22 -10.58
CA ILE A 56 10.31 2.66 -10.03
C ILE A 56 10.34 2.80 -8.51
N LEU A 57 9.35 3.50 -7.97
CA LEU A 57 9.05 3.56 -6.54
C LEU A 57 7.89 2.64 -6.22
N ILE A 58 8.03 1.76 -5.23
CA ILE A 58 6.93 0.96 -4.67
C ILE A 58 6.74 1.33 -3.20
N ASN A 59 5.73 2.11 -2.89
CA ASN A 59 5.32 2.43 -1.53
C ASN A 59 4.54 1.25 -0.94
N CYS A 60 5.25 0.41 -0.17
CA CYS A 60 4.71 -0.82 0.43
C CYS A 60 4.61 -0.74 1.96
N ALA A 61 5.33 0.17 2.60
CA ALA A 61 5.29 0.34 4.05
C ALA A 61 3.87 0.62 4.54
N GLY A 62 3.48 -0.01 5.64
CA GLY A 62 2.15 0.18 6.21
C GLY A 62 1.94 -0.64 7.47
N ILE A 63 1.03 -0.15 8.31
CA ILE A 63 0.67 -0.79 9.58
C ILE A 63 -0.83 -0.87 9.76
N VAL A 64 -1.24 -1.77 10.65
CA VAL A 64 -2.59 -1.83 11.24
C VAL A 64 -2.44 -1.71 12.76
N THR A 65 -3.13 -0.76 13.36
CA THR A 65 -3.09 -0.52 14.81
C THR A 65 -4.20 -1.27 15.55
N GLY A 66 -4.15 -2.60 15.49
CA GLY A 66 -5.02 -3.48 16.28
C GLY A 66 -6.44 -3.64 15.74
N ASN A 67 -7.20 -4.49 16.45
CA ASN A 67 -8.61 -4.81 16.19
C ASN A 67 -9.46 -4.10 17.25
N LYS A 68 -9.70 -2.82 17.05
CA LYS A 68 -10.36 -1.95 18.03
C LYS A 68 -11.50 -1.18 17.37
N THR A 69 -12.61 -1.04 18.06
CA THR A 69 -13.62 -0.05 17.72
C THR A 69 -13.07 1.37 17.89
N PHE A 70 -13.67 2.36 17.26
CA PHE A 70 -13.06 3.70 17.18
C PHE A 70 -12.86 4.34 18.57
N GLU A 71 -13.79 4.16 19.50
CA GLU A 71 -13.70 4.67 20.86
C GLU A 71 -12.57 4.03 21.70
N GLN A 72 -12.02 2.92 21.25
CA GLN A 72 -10.88 2.24 21.87
C GLN A 72 -9.53 2.64 21.25
N GLN A 73 -9.54 3.45 20.17
CA GLN A 73 -8.31 3.94 19.57
C GLN A 73 -7.67 5.02 20.45
N SER A 74 -6.36 4.99 20.55
CA SER A 74 -5.61 6.10 21.14
C SER A 74 -5.24 7.14 20.07
N VAL A 75 -4.94 8.37 20.52
CA VAL A 75 -4.39 9.40 19.62
C VAL A 75 -3.13 8.89 18.93
N SER A 76 -2.25 8.20 19.66
CA SER A 76 -1.03 7.60 19.11
C SER A 76 -1.30 6.54 18.05
N ASP A 77 -2.36 5.71 18.19
CA ASP A 77 -2.76 4.76 17.14
C ASP A 77 -3.16 5.49 15.84
N ILE A 78 -3.92 6.58 15.99
CA ILE A 78 -4.37 7.41 14.85
C ILE A 78 -3.16 8.06 14.17
N GLU A 79 -2.34 8.80 14.92
CA GLU A 79 -1.17 9.51 14.40
C GLU A 79 -0.19 8.55 13.73
N ARG A 80 0.14 7.44 14.37
CA ARG A 80 1.05 6.45 13.83
C ARG A 80 0.52 5.83 12.53
N THR A 81 -0.77 5.50 12.47
CA THR A 81 -1.38 4.96 11.26
C THR A 81 -1.35 5.99 10.13
N MET A 82 -1.71 7.23 10.40
CA MET A 82 -1.72 8.28 9.38
C MET A 82 -0.30 8.65 8.94
N ASN A 83 0.66 8.73 9.85
CA ASN A 83 2.06 9.05 9.51
C ASN A 83 2.67 7.98 8.61
N ILE A 84 2.49 6.69 8.93
CA ILE A 84 3.10 5.60 8.16
C ILE A 84 2.31 5.28 6.89
N ASN A 85 0.98 5.19 6.97
CA ASN A 85 0.19 4.74 5.82
C ASN A 85 -0.10 5.85 4.80
N VAL A 86 -0.12 7.12 5.22
CA VAL A 86 -0.53 8.26 4.37
C VAL A 86 0.62 9.22 4.11
N LYS A 87 1.18 9.80 5.17
CA LYS A 87 2.24 10.80 5.05
C LYS A 87 3.51 10.21 4.43
N ALA A 88 3.95 9.05 4.88
CA ALA A 88 5.19 8.44 4.41
C ALA A 88 5.24 8.20 2.89
N PRO A 89 4.24 7.55 2.24
CA PRO A 89 4.27 7.39 0.78
C PRO A 89 4.28 8.74 0.03
N MET A 90 3.67 9.78 0.59
CA MET A 90 3.72 11.12 0.01
C MET A 90 5.12 11.73 0.13
N LEU A 91 5.77 11.61 1.30
CA LEU A 91 7.14 12.10 1.52
C LEU A 91 8.13 11.42 0.58
N VAL A 92 8.07 10.10 0.45
CA VAL A 92 8.98 9.36 -0.44
C VAL A 92 8.71 9.70 -1.91
N ALA A 93 7.45 9.79 -2.31
CA ALA A 93 7.09 10.20 -3.68
C ALA A 93 7.57 11.61 -4.01
N LEU A 94 7.49 12.55 -3.06
CA LEU A 94 7.95 13.93 -3.23
C LEU A 94 9.45 13.97 -3.55
N GLN A 95 10.27 13.12 -2.92
CA GLN A 95 11.70 13.06 -3.20
C GLN A 95 12.02 12.56 -4.60
N VAL A 96 11.35 11.51 -5.07
CA VAL A 96 11.67 10.87 -6.35
C VAL A 96 11.03 11.56 -7.55
N LEU A 97 9.90 12.23 -7.36
CA LEU A 97 9.07 12.76 -8.44
C LEU A 97 9.80 13.83 -9.26
N GLY A 98 10.56 14.72 -8.62
CA GLY A 98 11.32 15.75 -9.32
C GLY A 98 12.25 15.15 -10.39
N GLY A 99 13.10 14.20 -10.01
CA GLY A 99 14.01 13.53 -10.93
C GLY A 99 13.29 12.68 -12.00
N MET A 100 12.14 12.10 -11.68
CA MET A 100 11.30 11.42 -12.68
C MET A 100 10.73 12.39 -13.72
N LEU A 101 10.27 13.57 -13.30
CA LEU A 101 9.75 14.61 -14.19
C LEU A 101 10.82 15.19 -15.11
N GLU A 102 12.02 15.46 -14.57
CA GLU A 102 13.17 15.94 -15.36
C GLU A 102 13.53 14.98 -16.50
N ARG A 103 13.48 13.68 -16.25
CA ARG A 103 13.76 12.64 -17.24
C ARG A 103 12.53 12.25 -18.08
N ASP A 104 11.36 12.80 -17.76
CA ASP A 104 10.04 12.38 -18.30
C ASP A 104 9.88 10.84 -18.31
N HIS A 105 10.38 10.19 -17.25
CA HIS A 105 10.39 8.74 -17.10
C HIS A 105 10.35 8.35 -15.63
N GLY A 106 9.44 7.45 -15.26
CA GLY A 106 9.34 6.92 -13.92
C GLY A 106 7.99 6.27 -13.64
N HIS A 107 7.93 5.50 -12.56
CA HIS A 107 6.71 4.83 -12.13
C HIS A 107 6.58 4.83 -10.61
N ILE A 108 5.48 5.34 -10.09
CA ILE A 108 5.13 5.30 -8.68
C ILE A 108 4.01 4.27 -8.49
N CYS A 109 4.26 3.24 -7.68
CA CYS A 109 3.28 2.24 -7.31
C CYS A 109 2.94 2.35 -5.83
N ASN A 110 1.68 2.63 -5.52
CA ASN A 110 1.19 2.76 -4.15
C ASN A 110 0.37 1.54 -3.75
N ILE A 111 0.79 0.87 -2.67
CA ILE A 111 0.06 -0.27 -2.11
C ILE A 111 -0.99 0.26 -1.11
N ALA A 112 -2.20 0.41 -1.60
CA ALA A 112 -3.37 0.75 -0.80
C ALA A 112 -3.95 -0.49 -0.09
N SER A 113 -5.25 -0.69 -0.14
CA SER A 113 -5.96 -1.87 0.36
C SER A 113 -7.38 -1.89 -0.18
N ALA A 114 -8.00 -3.06 -0.21
CA ALA A 114 -9.44 -3.21 -0.39
C ALA A 114 -10.25 -2.41 0.66
N ALA A 115 -9.70 -2.23 1.88
CA ALA A 115 -10.28 -1.36 2.91
C ALA A 115 -10.32 0.14 2.52
N GLY A 116 -9.55 0.56 1.50
CA GLY A 116 -9.65 1.89 0.88
C GLY A 116 -10.75 1.97 -0.19
N MET A 117 -11.54 0.93 -0.39
CA MET A 117 -12.70 0.91 -1.29
C MET A 117 -13.97 0.53 -0.56
N ILE A 118 -13.89 -0.41 0.39
CA ILE A 118 -15.00 -0.88 1.22
C ILE A 118 -14.50 -0.92 2.66
N SER A 119 -15.13 -0.13 3.51
CA SER A 119 -14.76 -0.04 4.93
C SER A 119 -15.24 -1.25 5.70
N ASN A 120 -14.50 -1.64 6.73
CA ASN A 120 -14.84 -2.71 7.65
C ASN A 120 -14.89 -2.19 9.10
N PRO A 121 -15.79 -2.72 9.94
CA PRO A 121 -15.75 -2.47 11.37
C PRO A 121 -14.38 -2.79 11.97
N LYS A 122 -14.03 -2.12 13.07
CA LYS A 122 -12.76 -2.29 13.81
C LYS A 122 -11.50 -1.90 13.02
N MET A 123 -11.67 -1.28 11.86
CA MET A 123 -10.59 -0.81 10.97
C MET A 123 -10.73 0.66 10.57
N SER A 124 -11.52 1.47 11.28
CA SER A 124 -11.89 2.83 10.84
C SER A 124 -10.69 3.71 10.49
N VAL A 125 -9.66 3.75 11.35
CA VAL A 125 -8.44 4.55 11.10
C VAL A 125 -7.62 3.97 9.94
N TYR A 126 -7.48 2.64 9.88
CA TYR A 126 -6.79 1.98 8.77
C TYR A 126 -7.53 2.20 7.45
N ALA A 127 -8.86 2.03 7.42
CA ALA A 127 -9.67 2.28 6.23
C ALA A 127 -9.51 3.73 5.76
N ALA A 128 -9.65 4.71 6.66
CA ALA A 128 -9.44 6.12 6.36
C ALA A 128 -8.05 6.36 5.72
N SER A 129 -7.00 5.76 6.28
CA SER A 129 -5.65 5.88 5.73
C SER A 129 -5.53 5.31 4.30
N LYS A 130 -6.20 4.19 4.02
CA LYS A 130 -6.14 3.55 2.69
C LYS A 130 -7.03 4.25 1.66
N TRP A 131 -8.15 4.85 2.08
CA TRP A 131 -8.92 5.78 1.25
C TRP A 131 -8.10 7.02 0.87
N ALA A 132 -7.37 7.60 1.83
CA ALA A 132 -6.49 8.74 1.59
C ALA A 132 -5.42 8.42 0.53
N VAL A 133 -4.77 7.25 0.62
CA VAL A 133 -3.77 6.81 -0.37
C VAL A 133 -4.38 6.67 -1.77
N ILE A 134 -5.58 6.09 -1.89
CA ILE A 134 -6.26 5.95 -3.19
C ILE A 134 -6.58 7.33 -3.77
N GLY A 135 -7.19 8.22 -2.99
CA GLY A 135 -7.56 9.56 -3.46
C GLY A 135 -6.34 10.40 -3.86
N TRP A 136 -5.28 10.39 -3.04
CA TRP A 136 -4.03 11.06 -3.36
C TRP A 136 -3.39 10.52 -4.64
N SER A 137 -3.28 9.19 -4.75
CA SER A 137 -2.67 8.54 -5.92
C SER A 137 -3.42 8.88 -7.21
N ASP A 138 -4.75 8.90 -7.16
CA ASP A 138 -5.58 9.22 -8.31
C ASP A 138 -5.42 10.70 -8.71
N SER A 139 -5.39 11.62 -7.75
CA SER A 139 -5.12 13.04 -7.99
C SER A 139 -3.74 13.25 -8.63
N LEU A 140 -2.69 12.64 -8.07
CA LEU A 140 -1.33 12.72 -8.62
C LEU A 140 -1.27 12.19 -10.07
N ARG A 141 -1.93 11.06 -10.34
CA ARG A 141 -2.04 10.49 -11.69
C ARG A 141 -2.67 11.47 -12.67
N ILE A 142 -3.76 12.14 -12.27
CA ILE A 142 -4.46 13.14 -13.10
C ILE A 142 -3.56 14.36 -13.35
N GLU A 143 -2.87 14.86 -12.33
CA GLU A 143 -1.91 15.97 -12.47
C GLU A 143 -0.80 15.65 -13.50
N LEU A 144 -0.23 14.46 -13.42
CA LEU A 144 0.80 14.00 -14.36
C LEU A 144 0.25 13.86 -15.79
N HIS A 145 -0.97 13.34 -15.92
CA HIS A 145 -1.65 13.25 -17.21
C HIS A 145 -1.92 14.63 -17.81
N GLN A 146 -2.38 15.59 -17.03
CA GLN A 146 -2.61 16.97 -17.49
C GLN A 146 -1.32 17.64 -17.96
N ARG A 147 -0.19 17.34 -17.32
CA ARG A 147 1.15 17.79 -17.75
C ARG A 147 1.70 17.03 -18.96
N ARG A 148 0.97 16.05 -19.49
CA ARG A 148 1.42 15.14 -20.56
C ARG A 148 2.72 14.41 -20.22
N SER A 149 3.01 14.19 -18.95
CA SER A 149 4.18 13.46 -18.49
C SER A 149 4.06 11.97 -18.78
N LYS A 150 5.21 11.32 -19.06
CA LYS A 150 5.31 9.86 -19.18
C LYS A 150 5.50 9.17 -17.82
N VAL A 151 5.65 9.91 -16.73
CA VAL A 151 5.65 9.34 -15.39
C VAL A 151 4.29 8.72 -15.09
N ARG A 152 4.28 7.49 -14.57
CA ARG A 152 3.07 6.71 -14.32
C ARG A 152 2.81 6.54 -12.83
N VAL A 153 1.54 6.42 -12.47
CA VAL A 153 1.11 6.07 -11.12
C VAL A 153 0.21 4.85 -11.20
N THR A 154 0.56 3.81 -10.45
CA THR A 154 -0.28 2.62 -10.26
C THR A 154 -0.72 2.54 -8.80
N THR A 155 -2.02 2.42 -8.57
CA THR A 155 -2.57 2.12 -7.25
C THR A 155 -3.01 0.67 -7.20
N VAL A 156 -2.50 -0.09 -6.24
CA VAL A 156 -2.93 -1.48 -6.02
C VAL A 156 -3.69 -1.57 -4.71
N ALA A 157 -4.88 -2.14 -4.75
CA ALA A 157 -5.75 -2.32 -3.60
C ALA A 157 -5.99 -3.82 -3.34
N PRO A 158 -5.05 -4.50 -2.65
CA PRO A 158 -5.20 -5.91 -2.33
C PRO A 158 -6.19 -6.13 -1.18
N TYR A 159 -6.87 -7.27 -1.21
CA TYR A 159 -7.54 -7.85 -0.07
C TYR A 159 -6.50 -8.39 0.92
N PHE A 160 -6.92 -9.09 1.97
CA PHE A 160 -6.00 -9.67 2.94
C PHE A 160 -4.98 -10.59 2.26
N ILE A 161 -3.69 -10.36 2.52
CA ILE A 161 -2.57 -11.18 2.04
C ILE A 161 -2.02 -11.97 3.22
N ASN A 162 -1.71 -13.23 3.03
CA ASN A 162 -1.13 -14.11 4.05
C ASN A 162 0.36 -13.78 4.30
N THR A 163 0.63 -12.63 4.92
CA THR A 163 1.98 -12.14 5.28
C THR A 163 2.20 -12.06 6.80
N GLY A 164 1.27 -12.57 7.58
CA GLY A 164 1.26 -12.44 9.03
C GLY A 164 0.68 -11.11 9.54
N MET A 165 0.59 -10.07 8.71
CA MET A 165 0.01 -8.78 9.11
C MET A 165 -1.46 -8.91 9.54
N PHE A 166 -2.21 -9.79 8.92
CA PHE A 166 -3.64 -10.03 9.12
C PHE A 166 -3.94 -11.43 9.69
N ASP A 167 -3.07 -11.94 10.55
CA ASP A 167 -3.30 -13.24 11.20
C ASP A 167 -4.62 -13.23 11.98
N GLY A 168 -5.34 -14.36 11.93
CA GLY A 168 -6.64 -14.51 12.56
C GLY A 168 -7.84 -14.00 11.74
N VAL A 169 -7.62 -13.28 10.65
CA VAL A 169 -8.71 -12.85 9.76
C VAL A 169 -9.37 -14.05 9.12
N LYS A 170 -10.70 -14.07 9.15
CA LYS A 170 -11.52 -15.06 8.42
C LYS A 170 -12.32 -14.34 7.34
N SER A 171 -12.32 -14.89 6.16
CA SER A 171 -13.11 -14.39 5.05
C SER A 171 -14.01 -15.50 4.52
N SER A 172 -15.31 -15.25 4.53
CA SER A 172 -16.30 -16.21 4.04
C SER A 172 -16.46 -16.16 2.52
N PHE A 173 -16.21 -15.02 1.91
CA PHE A 173 -16.47 -14.80 0.49
C PHE A 173 -15.21 -14.78 -0.37
N PHE A 174 -14.15 -14.11 0.08
CA PHE A 174 -12.89 -14.02 -0.66
C PHE A 174 -11.82 -14.90 -0.03
N SER A 175 -11.08 -15.62 -0.85
CA SER A 175 -9.88 -16.32 -0.38
C SER A 175 -8.80 -15.30 0.03
N ILE A 176 -8.10 -15.57 1.14
CA ILE A 176 -6.92 -14.85 1.54
C ILE A 176 -5.87 -14.99 0.42
N LEU A 177 -5.27 -13.88 0.04
CA LEU A 177 -4.35 -13.85 -1.10
C LEU A 177 -2.99 -14.45 -0.72
N GLU A 178 -2.43 -15.21 -1.65
CA GLU A 178 -1.09 -15.75 -1.53
C GLU A 178 -0.05 -14.67 -1.88
N PRO A 179 0.99 -14.44 -1.04
CA PRO A 179 1.97 -13.36 -1.22
C PRO A 179 2.65 -13.36 -2.59
N GLU A 180 3.19 -14.51 -3.01
CA GLU A 180 3.92 -14.62 -4.27
C GLU A 180 3.04 -14.32 -5.50
N LYS A 181 1.85 -14.92 -5.56
CA LYS A 181 0.89 -14.66 -6.65
C LYS A 181 0.44 -13.20 -6.67
N THR A 182 0.30 -12.60 -5.49
CA THR A 182 -0.09 -11.20 -5.36
C THR A 182 1.02 -10.28 -5.85
N SER A 183 2.25 -10.51 -5.44
CA SER A 183 3.43 -9.75 -5.89
C SER A 183 3.61 -9.81 -7.40
N ARG A 184 3.43 -10.99 -8.01
CA ARG A 184 3.46 -11.15 -9.48
C ARG A 184 2.36 -10.32 -10.17
N LYS A 185 1.16 -10.22 -9.58
CA LYS A 185 0.07 -9.39 -10.12
C LYS A 185 0.36 -7.89 -9.96
N ILE A 186 1.02 -7.48 -8.88
CA ILE A 186 1.47 -6.11 -8.66
C ILE A 186 2.51 -5.73 -9.72
N LEU A 187 3.55 -6.55 -9.90
CA LEU A 187 4.57 -6.31 -10.92
C LEU A 187 3.97 -6.21 -12.33
N ARG A 188 3.05 -7.11 -12.68
CA ARG A 188 2.33 -7.01 -13.96
C ARG A 188 1.49 -5.75 -14.11
N ALA A 189 0.94 -5.21 -13.02
CA ALA A 189 0.20 -3.95 -13.07
C ALA A 189 1.15 -2.77 -13.36
N ILE A 190 2.35 -2.77 -12.78
CA ILE A 190 3.40 -1.79 -13.06
C ILE A 190 3.86 -1.91 -14.54
N GLU A 191 4.21 -3.10 -14.99
CA GLU A 191 4.65 -3.36 -16.38
C GLU A 191 3.63 -2.91 -17.43
N ARG A 192 2.33 -3.02 -17.10
CA ARG A 192 1.22 -2.66 -17.99
C ARG A 192 0.75 -1.22 -17.83
N ASN A 193 1.40 -0.43 -16.98
CA ASN A 193 0.97 0.93 -16.66
C ASN A 193 -0.50 1.00 -16.25
N THR A 194 -0.95 0.03 -15.42
CA THR A 194 -2.33 -0.04 -14.96
C THR A 194 -2.58 1.05 -13.92
N ASP A 195 -3.53 1.94 -14.14
CA ASP A 195 -3.83 3.05 -13.22
C ASP A 195 -4.30 2.55 -11.86
N PHE A 196 -5.23 1.59 -11.85
CA PHE A 196 -5.80 1.04 -10.62
C PHE A 196 -6.01 -0.48 -10.70
N ARG A 197 -5.58 -1.22 -9.67
CA ARG A 197 -5.72 -2.67 -9.59
C ARG A 197 -6.27 -3.14 -8.25
N GLY A 198 -7.56 -3.48 -8.21
CA GLY A 198 -8.16 -4.25 -7.12
C GLY A 198 -7.77 -5.73 -7.20
N LEU A 199 -7.49 -6.35 -6.06
CA LEU A 199 -7.16 -7.78 -5.96
C LEU A 199 -7.97 -8.41 -4.80
N PRO A 200 -8.82 -9.42 -5.05
CA PRO A 200 -9.14 -10.01 -6.36
C PRO A 200 -9.91 -9.03 -7.27
N TRP A 201 -9.94 -9.30 -8.58
CA TRP A 201 -10.62 -8.41 -9.53
C TRP A 201 -12.11 -8.23 -9.23
N SER A 202 -12.77 -9.26 -8.72
CA SER A 202 -14.17 -9.23 -8.31
C SER A 202 -14.50 -8.12 -7.28
N TYR A 203 -13.49 -7.58 -6.59
CA TYR A 203 -13.67 -6.45 -5.68
C TYR A 203 -14.18 -5.18 -6.38
N HIS A 204 -13.90 -5.02 -7.68
CA HIS A 204 -14.45 -3.93 -8.48
C HIS A 204 -15.98 -4.00 -8.61
N PHE A 205 -16.55 -5.21 -8.63
CA PHE A 205 -18.00 -5.39 -8.63
C PHE A 205 -18.64 -4.87 -7.35
N PHE A 206 -18.05 -5.14 -6.19
CA PHE A 206 -18.57 -4.62 -4.92
C PHE A 206 -18.49 -3.10 -4.83
N ARG A 207 -17.41 -2.50 -5.37
CA ARG A 207 -17.31 -1.04 -5.47
C ARG A 207 -18.40 -0.46 -6.37
N LEU A 208 -18.74 -1.12 -7.47
CA LEU A 208 -19.85 -0.72 -8.32
C LEU A 208 -21.19 -0.82 -7.57
N CYS A 209 -21.43 -1.92 -6.86
CA CYS A 209 -22.62 -2.10 -6.02
C CYS A 209 -22.72 -1.00 -4.95
N GLN A 210 -21.61 -0.60 -4.33
CA GLN A 210 -21.57 0.48 -3.35
C GLN A 210 -22.00 1.83 -3.95
N GLY A 211 -21.68 2.09 -5.22
CA GLY A 211 -22.10 3.30 -5.92
C GLY A 211 -23.55 3.29 -6.41
N LEU A 212 -24.15 2.12 -6.58
CA LEU A 212 -25.50 1.96 -7.14
C LEU A 212 -26.56 1.69 -6.07
N LEU A 213 -26.22 1.03 -4.98
CA LEU A 213 -27.17 0.66 -3.94
C LEU A 213 -27.27 1.75 -2.86
N PRO A 214 -28.44 1.96 -2.27
CA PRO A 214 -28.54 2.67 -1.00
C PRO A 214 -27.63 2.05 0.05
N VAL A 215 -27.00 2.87 0.90
CA VAL A 215 -26.02 2.44 1.89
C VAL A 215 -26.54 1.27 2.76
N SER A 216 -27.79 1.38 3.24
CA SER A 216 -28.42 0.36 4.08
C SER A 216 -28.58 -0.99 3.37
N TRP A 217 -28.83 -0.97 2.07
CA TRP A 217 -28.94 -2.21 1.26
C TRP A 217 -27.57 -2.83 1.02
N PHE A 218 -26.58 -2.00 0.71
CA PHE A 218 -25.20 -2.45 0.58
C PHE A 218 -24.69 -3.09 1.87
N ASP A 219 -24.90 -2.43 3.02
CA ASP A 219 -24.49 -2.92 4.33
C ASP A 219 -25.16 -4.27 4.67
N THR A 220 -26.46 -4.39 4.37
CA THR A 220 -27.20 -5.62 4.62
C THR A 220 -26.70 -6.77 3.73
N ILE A 221 -26.61 -6.55 2.42
CA ILE A 221 -26.28 -7.59 1.45
C ILE A 221 -24.80 -7.91 1.47
N VAL A 222 -23.96 -6.88 1.25
CA VAL A 222 -22.52 -7.06 1.08
C VAL A 222 -21.82 -7.13 2.43
N GLY A 223 -22.20 -6.27 3.36
CA GLY A 223 -21.60 -6.22 4.69
C GLY A 223 -21.93 -7.46 5.51
N ASN A 224 -23.21 -7.70 5.75
CA ASN A 224 -23.69 -8.72 6.70
C ASN A 224 -23.90 -10.09 6.04
N TRP A 225 -24.70 -10.22 4.98
CA TRP A 225 -25.00 -11.53 4.38
C TRP A 225 -23.77 -12.19 3.74
N LEU A 226 -22.93 -11.43 3.05
CA LEU A 226 -21.67 -11.95 2.50
C LEU A 226 -20.53 -12.00 3.52
N GLY A 227 -20.75 -11.50 4.75
CA GLY A 227 -19.82 -11.61 5.87
C GLY A 227 -18.56 -10.76 5.74
N ILE A 228 -18.58 -9.68 4.93
CA ILE A 228 -17.41 -8.79 4.80
C ILE A 228 -17.14 -8.07 6.12
N TYR A 229 -18.18 -7.66 6.85
CA TYR A 229 -18.05 -6.91 8.10
C TYR A 229 -17.60 -7.76 9.29
N SER A 230 -17.72 -9.09 9.23
CA SER A 230 -17.21 -10.00 10.26
C SER A 230 -15.78 -10.49 10.04
N ALA A 231 -15.13 -10.09 8.94
CA ALA A 231 -13.80 -10.56 8.59
C ALA A 231 -12.75 -10.32 9.68
N MET A 232 -12.88 -9.23 10.46
CA MET A 232 -11.96 -8.84 11.50
C MET A 232 -12.27 -9.39 12.90
N ASP A 233 -13.35 -10.17 13.08
CA ASP A 233 -13.79 -10.60 14.42
C ASP A 233 -12.74 -11.45 15.15
N ASN A 234 -11.97 -12.24 14.43
CA ASN A 234 -10.92 -13.10 14.99
C ASN A 234 -9.50 -12.59 14.70
N PHE A 235 -9.36 -11.34 14.29
CA PHE A 235 -8.05 -10.77 13.98
C PHE A 235 -7.15 -10.70 15.21
N THR A 236 -5.96 -11.25 15.10
CA THR A 236 -4.93 -11.22 16.15
C THR A 236 -3.73 -10.37 15.77
N GLY A 237 -3.54 -10.11 14.48
CA GLY A 237 -2.39 -9.40 13.94
C GLY A 237 -1.11 -10.23 14.01
N ARG A 238 0.00 -9.62 13.56
CA ARG A 238 1.31 -10.27 13.59
C ARG A 238 1.70 -10.60 15.03
N LYS A 239 1.92 -11.87 15.34
CA LYS A 239 2.54 -12.29 16.60
C LYS A 239 3.95 -11.69 16.66
N LYS A 240 4.24 -11.02 17.78
CA LYS A 240 5.58 -10.48 18.05
C LYS A 240 6.58 -11.60 18.29
#